data_aaa4acafd22abb926a3c4499f06557b4
#
_entry.id   aaa4acafd22abb926a3c4499f06557b4
#
_cell.length_a   1.000
_cell.length_b   1.000
_cell.length_c   1.000
_cell.angle_alpha   90.00
_cell.angle_beta   90.00
_cell.angle_gamma   90.00
#
_symmetry.space_group_name_H-M   'P 1'
#
loop_
_entity.id
_entity.type
_entity.pdbx_description
1 polymer ?
#
loop_
_entity_poly.entity_id
_entity_poly.type
_entity_poly.pdbx_seq_one_letter_code
_entity_poly.pdbx_strand_id
1 'polypeptide(L)'
;MSGQTIPVGGPYFDELTVGQTFDDAPSVTITTGMAALHQAILGDRLRLPLDVALSTRVTGRGSAVAHPGLVTDLAIGQSTLATHHVKANLFYRGLRILSAPHVGDTLTTTTEVVGLKENSAKPGRAPTGLAALHMVTVDQDGVAVLDFYRCAMLPLSPSPDPGRTARADDLSAIGTGASLEPVLPTWDLAAYRATVGGQHFSPDLAGTVFASSGDVVSSAPELARLTLNIAATHHDERVGAQGRLVYGGHTIGLALAQATRALPNLVTVLGWESCDHTGPVHESDTLTSHLHVEAATPLSAGGGILDLRSLVVAHEPDGSHRPVLDWRFGALMA
;
A
#
# COMPACT_ATOMS: atom_id res chain seq x y z
N MET A 1 41.39 20.97 -6.00
CA MET A 1 40.98 19.59 -6.27
C MET A 1 39.53 19.63 -6.74
N SER A 2 39.27 19.43 -8.04
CA SER A 2 37.90 19.27 -8.56
C SER A 2 37.43 17.86 -8.18
N GLY A 3 36.67 17.75 -7.11
CA GLY A 3 36.06 16.47 -6.72
C GLY A 3 35.05 16.05 -7.78
N GLN A 4 35.00 14.76 -8.10
CA GLN A 4 33.96 14.18 -8.95
C GLN A 4 32.62 14.24 -8.22
N THR A 5 31.62 14.85 -8.84
CA THR A 5 30.24 14.79 -8.34
C THR A 5 29.57 13.54 -8.86
N ILE A 6 29.13 12.66 -7.94
CA ILE A 6 28.40 11.45 -8.27
C ILE A 6 26.94 11.66 -7.90
N PRO A 7 26.00 11.57 -8.86
CA PRO A 7 24.57 11.65 -8.54
C PRO A 7 24.16 10.43 -7.72
N VAL A 8 23.35 10.66 -6.70
CA VAL A 8 22.76 9.62 -5.85
C VAL A 8 21.29 9.47 -6.22
N GLY A 9 20.85 8.24 -6.43
CA GLY A 9 19.47 7.89 -6.78
C GLY A 9 19.38 6.43 -7.19
N GLY A 10 18.17 5.98 -7.49
CA GLY A 10 17.94 4.64 -8.04
C GLY A 10 18.09 4.60 -9.57
N PRO A 11 17.87 3.44 -10.18
CA PRO A 11 17.97 3.26 -11.62
C PRO A 11 16.85 4.01 -12.38
N TYR A 12 17.16 4.36 -13.62
CA TYR A 12 16.20 4.72 -14.63
C TYR A 12 15.61 3.45 -15.31
N PHE A 13 14.54 3.60 -16.06
CA PHE A 13 13.87 2.47 -16.70
C PHE A 13 14.80 1.63 -17.59
N ASP A 14 15.63 2.28 -18.39
CA ASP A 14 16.55 1.64 -19.35
C ASP A 14 17.76 0.96 -18.68
N GLU A 15 17.97 1.20 -17.40
CA GLU A 15 19.02 0.57 -16.59
C GLU A 15 18.52 -0.70 -15.86
N LEU A 16 17.21 -0.98 -15.91
CA LEU A 16 16.61 -2.16 -15.31
C LEU A 16 16.72 -3.39 -16.23
N THR A 17 16.82 -4.56 -15.61
CA THR A 17 16.74 -5.85 -16.31
C THR A 17 15.78 -6.79 -15.60
N VAL A 18 15.06 -7.63 -16.36
CA VAL A 18 14.20 -8.67 -15.80
C VAL A 18 15.05 -9.67 -15.03
N GLY A 19 14.61 -10.06 -13.84
CA GLY A 19 15.36 -10.89 -12.89
C GLY A 19 16.31 -10.11 -11.96
N GLN A 20 16.47 -8.80 -12.17
CA GLN A 20 17.24 -7.96 -11.25
C GLN A 20 16.53 -7.85 -9.90
N THR A 21 17.29 -8.05 -8.82
CA THR A 21 16.79 -7.97 -7.44
C THR A 21 17.36 -6.76 -6.71
N PHE A 22 16.57 -6.23 -5.77
CA PHE A 22 16.92 -5.15 -4.86
C PHE A 22 16.57 -5.60 -3.44
N ASP A 23 17.56 -5.83 -2.61
CA ASP A 23 17.46 -6.30 -1.22
C ASP A 23 18.36 -5.51 -0.24
N ASP A 24 18.96 -4.42 -0.73
CA ASP A 24 19.88 -3.56 0.05
C ASP A 24 19.15 -2.55 0.95
N ALA A 25 17.83 -2.50 0.95
CA ALA A 25 17.09 -1.61 1.83
C ALA A 25 17.32 -2.03 3.30
N PRO A 26 17.49 -1.07 4.22
CA PRO A 26 17.62 -1.39 5.63
C PRO A 26 16.42 -2.18 6.14
N SER A 27 16.67 -3.24 6.92
CA SER A 27 15.62 -3.89 7.71
C SER A 27 15.06 -2.91 8.73
N VAL A 28 13.75 -3.00 9.01
CA VAL A 28 13.06 -2.06 9.91
C VAL A 28 12.34 -2.79 11.01
N THR A 29 12.71 -2.53 12.25
CA THR A 29 11.92 -2.96 13.41
C THR A 29 10.73 -2.03 13.60
N ILE A 30 9.52 -2.58 13.60
CA ILE A 30 8.29 -1.83 13.88
C ILE A 30 8.29 -1.42 15.35
N THR A 31 8.49 -0.14 15.62
CA THR A 31 8.50 0.40 16.97
C THR A 31 7.14 0.98 17.38
N THR A 32 6.91 1.14 18.67
CA THR A 32 5.73 1.85 19.18
C THR A 32 5.67 3.29 18.71
N GLY A 33 6.84 3.94 18.51
CA GLY A 33 6.93 5.30 17.96
C GLY A 33 6.47 5.36 16.51
N MET A 34 6.85 4.40 15.68
CA MET A 34 6.38 4.30 14.29
C MET A 34 4.88 4.07 14.23
N ALA A 35 4.35 3.16 15.04
CA ALA A 35 2.92 2.88 15.12
C ALA A 35 2.13 4.13 15.54
N ALA A 36 2.61 4.87 16.53
CA ALA A 36 1.98 6.11 16.99
C ALA A 36 2.01 7.21 15.93
N LEU A 37 3.12 7.37 15.21
CA LEU A 37 3.24 8.38 14.15
C LEU A 37 2.36 8.03 12.95
N HIS A 38 2.35 6.77 12.51
CA HIS A 38 1.44 6.29 11.47
C HIS A 38 -0.02 6.56 11.84
N GLN A 39 -0.40 6.24 13.09
CA GLN A 39 -1.73 6.52 13.61
C GLN A 39 -2.06 8.01 13.61
N ALA A 40 -1.13 8.88 14.02
CA ALA A 40 -1.32 10.33 14.07
C ALA A 40 -1.52 10.94 12.66
N ILE A 41 -0.90 10.36 11.62
CA ILE A 41 -1.03 10.82 10.23
C ILE A 41 -2.35 10.36 9.63
N LEU A 42 -2.73 9.10 9.81
CA LEU A 42 -3.84 8.48 9.08
C LEU A 42 -5.16 8.42 9.88
N GLY A 43 -5.09 8.41 11.20
CA GLY A 43 -6.28 8.37 12.06
C GLY A 43 -7.08 7.07 12.01
N ASP A 44 -6.47 5.95 11.55
CA ASP A 44 -7.13 4.65 11.45
C ASP A 44 -7.61 4.13 12.82
N ARG A 45 -8.65 3.31 12.84
CA ARG A 45 -9.33 2.84 14.03
C ARG A 45 -9.35 1.32 14.20
N LEU A 46 -8.49 0.58 13.48
CA LEU A 46 -8.29 -0.85 13.73
C LEU A 46 -7.87 -1.04 15.21
N ARG A 47 -8.60 -1.91 15.91
CA ARG A 47 -8.48 -2.01 17.36
C ARG A 47 -7.24 -2.79 17.81
N LEU A 48 -6.85 -3.84 17.10
CA LEU A 48 -5.69 -4.65 17.51
C LEU A 48 -4.35 -3.89 17.44
N PRO A 49 -4.12 -2.97 16.48
CA PRO A 49 -2.98 -2.07 16.51
C PRO A 49 -3.00 -1.03 17.63
N LEU A 50 -4.19 -0.65 18.11
CA LEU A 50 -4.37 0.44 19.09
C LEU A 50 -4.38 -0.06 20.53
N ASP A 51 -4.90 -1.26 20.78
CA ASP A 51 -5.14 -1.80 22.12
C ASP A 51 -4.31 -3.07 22.35
N VAL A 52 -3.19 -2.92 23.06
CA VAL A 52 -2.27 -4.02 23.41
C VAL A 52 -2.97 -5.10 24.22
N ALA A 53 -3.88 -4.71 25.13
CA ALA A 53 -4.57 -5.69 25.98
C ALA A 53 -5.56 -6.53 25.18
N LEU A 54 -6.30 -5.92 24.25
CA LEU A 54 -7.17 -6.63 23.32
C LEU A 54 -6.34 -7.50 22.37
N SER A 55 -5.26 -6.94 21.79
CA SER A 55 -4.35 -7.67 20.90
C SER A 55 -3.81 -8.93 21.59
N THR A 56 -3.28 -8.80 22.80
CA THR A 56 -2.76 -9.92 23.59
C THR A 56 -3.83 -11.00 23.83
N ARG A 57 -5.05 -10.58 24.16
CA ARG A 57 -6.16 -11.52 24.42
C ARG A 57 -6.57 -12.28 23.17
N VAL A 58 -6.58 -11.61 22.02
CA VAL A 58 -7.03 -12.17 20.76
C VAL A 58 -5.95 -13.01 20.06
N THR A 59 -4.69 -12.57 20.12
CA THR A 59 -3.59 -13.20 19.38
C THR A 59 -2.72 -14.11 20.21
N GLY A 60 -2.74 -13.97 21.56
CA GLY A 60 -1.86 -14.68 22.49
C GLY A 60 -0.44 -14.08 22.56
N ARG A 61 -0.09 -13.05 21.78
CA ARG A 61 1.22 -12.37 21.82
C ARG A 61 1.16 -11.11 22.70
N GLY A 62 2.20 -10.86 23.48
CA GLY A 62 2.28 -9.77 24.46
C GLY A 62 2.48 -8.35 23.89
N SER A 63 2.26 -8.13 22.61
CA SER A 63 2.39 -6.83 21.94
C SER A 63 1.25 -6.59 20.96
N ALA A 64 1.03 -5.33 20.57
CA ALA A 64 0.02 -5.00 19.57
C ALA A 64 0.35 -5.61 18.20
N VAL A 65 -0.66 -6.05 17.48
CA VAL A 65 -0.53 -6.36 16.05
C VAL A 65 -0.06 -5.09 15.33
N ALA A 66 0.90 -5.21 14.42
CA ALA A 66 1.28 -4.09 13.58
C ALA A 66 0.14 -3.72 12.62
N HIS A 67 -0.08 -2.42 12.43
CA HIS A 67 -1.12 -1.96 11.51
C HIS A 67 -0.83 -2.45 10.08
N PRO A 68 -1.78 -3.12 9.38
CA PRO A 68 -1.52 -3.71 8.07
C PRO A 68 -1.09 -2.68 7.02
N GLY A 69 -1.60 -1.44 7.10
CA GLY A 69 -1.17 -0.33 6.26
C GLY A 69 0.30 0.04 6.51
N LEU A 70 0.74 0.12 7.77
CA LEU A 70 2.15 0.40 8.09
C LEU A 70 3.08 -0.71 7.54
N VAL A 71 2.67 -1.97 7.67
CA VAL A 71 3.43 -3.12 7.15
C VAL A 71 3.57 -3.03 5.62
N THR A 72 2.47 -2.73 4.92
CA THR A 72 2.46 -2.57 3.47
C THR A 72 3.28 -1.35 3.04
N ASP A 73 3.15 -0.23 3.75
CA ASP A 73 3.88 1.00 3.45
C ASP A 73 5.40 0.84 3.63
N LEU A 74 5.84 0.07 4.64
CA LEU A 74 7.25 -0.29 4.82
C LEU A 74 7.77 -1.13 3.65
N ALA A 75 7.01 -2.15 3.22
CA ALA A 75 7.38 -2.98 2.08
C ALA A 75 7.51 -2.14 0.79
N ILE A 76 6.56 -1.25 0.53
CA ILE A 76 6.60 -0.34 -0.61
C ILE A 76 7.79 0.62 -0.49
N GLY A 77 8.02 1.18 0.70
CA GLY A 77 9.13 2.08 0.95
C GLY A 77 10.49 1.43 0.68
N GLN A 78 10.74 0.24 1.21
CA GLN A 78 11.96 -0.53 0.95
C GLN A 78 12.16 -0.82 -0.54
N SER A 79 11.07 -1.02 -1.31
CA SER A 79 11.12 -1.26 -2.75
C SER A 79 11.47 -0.02 -3.59
N THR A 80 11.52 1.18 -2.98
CA THR A 80 11.81 2.42 -3.72
C THR A 80 13.27 2.57 -4.13
N LEU A 81 14.16 1.68 -3.70
CA LEU A 81 15.49 1.53 -4.28
C LEU A 81 15.42 1.31 -5.81
N ALA A 82 14.49 0.46 -6.25
CA ALA A 82 14.24 0.20 -7.68
C ALA A 82 13.49 1.34 -8.39
N THR A 83 12.83 2.23 -7.64
CA THR A 83 11.86 3.18 -8.20
C THR A 83 12.01 4.60 -7.68
N HIS A 84 13.23 5.03 -7.40
CA HIS A 84 13.54 6.38 -6.93
C HIS A 84 12.98 7.47 -7.87
N HIS A 85 13.03 7.25 -9.18
CA HIS A 85 12.57 8.18 -10.21
C HIS A 85 11.10 7.97 -10.64
N VAL A 86 10.31 7.22 -9.87
CA VAL A 86 8.92 6.90 -10.21
C VAL A 86 8.09 8.17 -10.50
N LYS A 87 7.30 8.12 -11.58
CA LYS A 87 6.34 9.16 -11.96
C LYS A 87 4.93 8.84 -11.50
N ALA A 88 4.57 7.55 -11.49
CA ALA A 88 3.28 7.05 -11.02
C ALA A 88 3.42 5.56 -10.70
N ASN A 89 2.65 5.07 -9.74
CA ASN A 89 2.38 3.65 -9.60
C ASN A 89 1.03 3.38 -10.24
N LEU A 90 0.97 2.41 -11.17
CA LEU A 90 -0.24 2.17 -11.96
C LEU A 90 -1.17 1.20 -11.26
N PHE A 91 -0.63 0.13 -10.68
CA PHE A 91 -1.42 -0.86 -9.98
C PHE A 91 -0.64 -1.57 -8.87
N TYR A 92 -1.40 -2.10 -7.91
CA TYR A 92 -1.01 -3.22 -7.06
C TYR A 92 -1.92 -4.39 -7.37
N ARG A 93 -1.37 -5.62 -7.42
CA ARG A 93 -2.13 -6.84 -7.72
C ARG A 93 -1.71 -7.99 -6.82
N GLY A 94 -2.67 -8.83 -6.47
CA GLY A 94 -2.45 -10.08 -5.76
C GLY A 94 -1.76 -9.89 -4.41
N LEU A 95 -1.98 -8.77 -3.71
CA LEU A 95 -1.38 -8.56 -2.40
C LEU A 95 -1.98 -9.50 -1.38
N ARG A 96 -1.14 -10.34 -0.81
CA ARG A 96 -1.51 -11.27 0.26
C ARG A 96 -0.79 -10.91 1.54
N ILE A 97 -1.53 -10.82 2.63
CA ILE A 97 -0.97 -10.77 3.98
C ILE A 97 -0.87 -12.21 4.47
N LEU A 98 0.35 -12.74 4.51
CA LEU A 98 0.62 -14.16 4.80
C LEU A 98 0.79 -14.42 6.29
N SER A 99 1.25 -13.42 7.03
CA SER A 99 1.31 -13.42 8.49
C SER A 99 1.12 -11.99 9.00
N ALA A 100 0.69 -11.86 10.24
CA ALA A 100 0.49 -10.56 10.88
C ALA A 100 1.64 -10.30 11.87
N PRO A 101 2.60 -9.44 11.52
CA PRO A 101 3.67 -9.06 12.43
C PRO A 101 3.13 -8.23 13.59
N HIS A 102 3.89 -8.17 14.65
CA HIS A 102 3.58 -7.38 15.84
C HIS A 102 4.59 -6.23 16.01
N VAL A 103 4.23 -5.25 16.79
CA VAL A 103 5.19 -4.23 17.25
C VAL A 103 6.34 -4.94 17.96
N GLY A 104 7.57 -4.69 17.49
CA GLY A 104 8.79 -5.36 17.87
C GLY A 104 9.37 -6.29 16.80
N ASP A 105 8.56 -6.73 15.82
CA ASP A 105 9.06 -7.54 14.70
C ASP A 105 9.82 -6.66 13.69
N THR A 106 10.82 -7.24 13.01
CA THR A 106 11.68 -6.55 12.04
C THR A 106 11.38 -7.07 10.64
N LEU A 107 11.12 -6.16 9.71
CA LEU A 107 10.74 -6.48 8.34
C LEU A 107 11.85 -6.18 7.35
N THR A 108 11.99 -7.06 6.35
CA THR A 108 12.89 -6.90 5.20
C THR A 108 12.15 -7.26 3.93
N THR A 109 12.27 -6.43 2.89
CA THR A 109 11.61 -6.65 1.60
C THR A 109 12.64 -6.84 0.50
N THR A 110 12.48 -7.91 -0.27
CA THR A 110 13.16 -8.13 -1.54
C THR A 110 12.23 -7.71 -2.68
N THR A 111 12.77 -6.99 -3.66
CA THR A 111 12.07 -6.56 -4.87
C THR A 111 12.74 -7.14 -6.09
N GLU A 112 11.99 -7.81 -6.96
CA GLU A 112 12.45 -8.36 -8.22
C GLU A 112 11.76 -7.68 -9.40
N VAL A 113 12.51 -7.33 -10.45
CA VAL A 113 11.97 -6.86 -11.72
C VAL A 113 11.46 -8.06 -12.52
N VAL A 114 10.14 -8.16 -12.73
CA VAL A 114 9.51 -9.31 -13.39
C VAL A 114 9.00 -9.00 -14.80
N GLY A 115 9.04 -7.73 -15.23
CA GLY A 115 8.65 -7.37 -16.60
C GLY A 115 8.91 -5.89 -16.88
N LEU A 116 9.27 -5.59 -18.11
CA LEU A 116 9.63 -4.24 -18.58
C LEU A 116 8.94 -3.93 -19.91
N LYS A 117 8.24 -2.79 -19.98
CA LYS A 117 7.54 -2.35 -21.20
C LYS A 117 7.72 -0.85 -21.42
N GLU A 118 8.25 -0.47 -22.57
CA GLU A 118 8.31 0.94 -22.93
C GLU A 118 6.93 1.48 -23.29
N ASN A 119 6.66 2.69 -22.87
CA ASN A 119 5.46 3.41 -23.30
C ASN A 119 5.64 3.94 -24.72
N SER A 120 4.54 4.00 -25.48
CA SER A 120 4.53 4.64 -26.79
C SER A 120 4.99 6.09 -26.68
N ALA A 121 5.86 6.51 -27.57
CA ALA A 121 6.33 7.89 -27.63
C ALA A 121 5.17 8.86 -27.85
N LYS A 122 5.16 9.95 -27.07
CA LYS A 122 4.17 11.03 -27.22
C LYS A 122 4.91 12.35 -27.49
N PRO A 123 4.49 13.15 -28.48
CA PRO A 123 5.10 14.43 -28.77
C PRO A 123 5.14 15.33 -27.52
N GLY A 124 6.29 15.94 -27.26
CA GLY A 124 6.48 16.87 -26.12
C GLY A 124 6.55 16.22 -24.75
N ARG A 125 6.60 14.88 -24.64
CA ARG A 125 6.79 14.18 -23.36
C ARG A 125 8.10 13.40 -23.36
N ALA A 126 8.80 13.44 -22.25
CA ALA A 126 9.97 12.59 -22.02
C ALA A 126 9.57 11.10 -22.09
N PRO A 127 10.41 10.25 -22.68
CA PRO A 127 10.14 8.82 -22.78
C PRO A 127 10.09 8.17 -21.40
N THR A 128 9.18 7.21 -21.25
CA THR A 128 8.99 6.45 -20.01
C THR A 128 8.76 4.98 -20.33
N GLY A 129 8.92 4.14 -19.31
CA GLY A 129 8.54 2.74 -19.38
C GLY A 129 7.84 2.29 -18.09
N LEU A 130 7.29 1.11 -18.14
CA LEU A 130 6.59 0.43 -17.06
C LEU A 130 7.48 -0.71 -16.55
N ALA A 131 7.79 -0.69 -15.27
CA ALA A 131 8.49 -1.77 -14.58
C ALA A 131 7.49 -2.50 -13.67
N ALA A 132 7.22 -3.75 -13.98
CA ALA A 132 6.48 -4.65 -13.10
C ALA A 132 7.46 -5.27 -12.11
N LEU A 133 7.10 -5.20 -10.83
CA LEU A 133 7.93 -5.60 -9.71
C LEU A 133 7.17 -6.64 -8.87
N HIS A 134 7.86 -7.68 -8.43
CA HIS A 134 7.40 -8.64 -7.44
C HIS A 134 8.08 -8.31 -6.10
N MET A 135 7.31 -8.20 -5.04
CA MET A 135 7.81 -7.91 -3.71
C MET A 135 7.44 -9.01 -2.74
N VAL A 136 8.43 -9.45 -1.98
CA VAL A 136 8.27 -10.38 -0.86
C VAL A 136 8.85 -9.75 0.38
N THR A 137 8.06 -9.65 1.44
CA THR A 137 8.50 -9.18 2.75
C THR A 137 8.53 -10.32 3.73
N VAL A 138 9.61 -10.43 4.47
CA VAL A 138 9.79 -11.43 5.55
C VAL A 138 10.06 -10.73 6.87
N ASP A 139 9.79 -11.44 7.98
CA ASP A 139 10.20 -11.00 9.31
C ASP A 139 11.64 -11.44 9.64
N GLN A 140 12.09 -11.17 10.86
CA GLN A 140 13.44 -11.53 11.37
C GLN A 140 13.72 -13.02 11.39
N ASP A 141 12.70 -13.87 11.37
CA ASP A 141 12.81 -15.33 11.40
C ASP A 141 12.66 -15.94 9.99
N GLY A 142 12.54 -15.08 8.95
CA GLY A 142 12.33 -15.48 7.56
C GLY A 142 10.92 -15.93 7.25
N VAL A 143 9.94 -15.66 8.14
CA VAL A 143 8.54 -15.98 7.89
C VAL A 143 7.96 -14.95 6.90
N ALA A 144 7.30 -15.42 5.85
CA ALA A 144 6.68 -14.55 4.86
C ALA A 144 5.53 -13.73 5.47
N VAL A 145 5.60 -12.42 5.28
CA VAL A 145 4.62 -11.43 5.77
C VAL A 145 3.74 -10.93 4.63
N LEU A 146 4.35 -10.50 3.53
CA LEU A 146 3.67 -9.99 2.34
C LEU A 146 4.24 -10.62 1.07
N ASP A 147 3.36 -10.79 0.08
CA ASP A 147 3.71 -11.20 -1.28
C ASP A 147 2.77 -10.46 -2.24
N PHE A 148 3.32 -9.68 -3.19
CA PHE A 148 2.50 -8.89 -4.11
C PHE A 148 3.27 -8.34 -5.31
N TYR A 149 2.51 -7.84 -6.30
CA TYR A 149 3.04 -7.20 -7.48
C TYR A 149 2.61 -5.74 -7.55
N ARG A 150 3.50 -4.88 -8.07
CA ARG A 150 3.17 -3.51 -8.43
C ARG A 150 3.79 -3.12 -9.77
N CYS A 151 3.26 -2.08 -10.40
CA CYS A 151 3.78 -1.55 -11.66
C CYS A 151 4.09 -0.07 -11.52
N ALA A 152 5.37 0.27 -11.67
CA ALA A 152 5.87 1.63 -11.59
C ALA A 152 6.17 2.19 -12.98
N MET A 153 5.76 3.43 -13.25
CA MET A 153 6.18 4.18 -14.44
C MET A 153 7.44 4.97 -14.13
N LEU A 154 8.52 4.68 -14.87
CA LEU A 154 9.82 5.29 -14.70
C LEU A 154 10.23 6.06 -15.97
N PRO A 155 10.95 7.19 -15.86
CA PRO A 155 11.58 7.83 -17.01
C PRO A 155 12.76 7.00 -17.50
N LEU A 156 13.11 7.16 -18.78
CA LEU A 156 14.40 6.74 -19.26
C LEU A 156 15.49 7.69 -18.74
N SER A 157 16.73 7.22 -18.73
CA SER A 157 17.90 8.02 -18.34
C SER A 157 18.02 9.27 -19.26
N PRO A 158 18.71 10.32 -18.79
CA PRO A 158 18.93 11.51 -19.63
C PRO A 158 19.71 11.24 -20.93
N SER A 159 20.44 10.14 -20.98
CA SER A 159 21.27 9.74 -22.15
C SER A 159 21.23 8.22 -22.33
N PRO A 160 20.06 7.66 -22.74
CA PRO A 160 19.92 6.23 -22.93
C PRO A 160 20.82 5.76 -24.08
N ASP A 161 21.34 4.53 -23.97
CA ASP A 161 22.13 3.93 -25.04
C ASP A 161 21.31 3.89 -26.35
N PRO A 162 21.77 4.54 -27.43
CA PRO A 162 21.05 4.53 -28.69
C PRO A 162 20.97 3.14 -29.37
N GLY A 163 21.85 2.20 -28.95
CA GLY A 163 21.86 0.81 -29.43
C GLY A 163 20.98 -0.14 -28.62
N ARG A 164 20.34 0.32 -27.54
CA ARG A 164 19.50 -0.52 -26.67
C ARG A 164 18.27 -1.08 -27.43
N THR A 165 17.87 -2.28 -27.08
CA THR A 165 16.62 -2.86 -27.56
C THR A 165 15.45 -2.37 -26.71
N ALA A 166 14.37 -1.91 -27.36
CA ALA A 166 13.15 -1.52 -26.67
C ALA A 166 12.52 -2.72 -25.92
N ARG A 167 12.02 -2.49 -24.72
CA ARG A 167 11.35 -3.52 -23.91
C ARG A 167 9.86 -3.56 -24.25
N ALA A 168 9.32 -4.77 -24.40
CA ALA A 168 7.93 -4.97 -24.88
C ALA A 168 7.24 -6.16 -24.20
N ASP A 169 7.56 -6.43 -22.92
CA ASP A 169 6.96 -7.53 -22.19
C ASP A 169 5.44 -7.34 -22.02
N ASP A 170 4.71 -8.44 -22.00
CA ASP A 170 3.28 -8.39 -21.64
C ASP A 170 3.11 -8.34 -20.12
N LEU A 171 2.73 -7.18 -19.62
CA LEU A 171 2.49 -6.96 -18.19
C LEU A 171 1.05 -7.27 -17.77
N SER A 172 0.16 -7.68 -18.69
CA SER A 172 -1.27 -7.86 -18.41
C SER A 172 -1.54 -9.03 -17.47
N ALA A 173 -0.74 -10.10 -17.56
CA ALA A 173 -0.88 -11.30 -16.76
C ALA A 173 -0.13 -11.24 -15.41
N ILE A 174 0.73 -10.24 -15.20
CA ILE A 174 1.55 -10.16 -13.98
C ILE A 174 0.65 -9.88 -12.77
N GLY A 175 0.76 -10.74 -11.75
CA GLY A 175 -0.03 -10.66 -10.52
C GLY A 175 -1.50 -11.03 -10.68
N THR A 176 -1.93 -11.52 -11.87
CA THR A 176 -3.27 -12.06 -12.07
C THR A 176 -3.25 -13.57 -11.90
N GLY A 177 -4.34 -14.15 -11.32
CA GLY A 177 -4.47 -15.60 -11.15
C GLY A 177 -3.66 -16.21 -10.00
N ALA A 178 -2.95 -15.40 -9.19
CA ALA A 178 -2.52 -15.87 -7.87
C ALA A 178 -3.78 -16.23 -7.07
N SER A 179 -3.78 -17.37 -6.39
CA SER A 179 -4.86 -17.71 -5.47
C SER A 179 -4.96 -16.61 -4.43
N LEU A 180 -6.05 -15.85 -4.45
CA LEU A 180 -6.35 -14.81 -3.46
C LEU A 180 -7.03 -15.41 -2.22
N GLU A 181 -6.98 -16.74 -2.05
CA GLU A 181 -7.47 -17.35 -0.83
C GLU A 181 -6.77 -16.69 0.38
N PRO A 182 -7.52 -16.00 1.24
CA PRO A 182 -6.92 -15.27 2.35
C PRO A 182 -6.31 -16.23 3.35
N VAL A 183 -5.11 -15.94 3.81
CA VAL A 183 -4.52 -16.63 4.96
C VAL A 183 -5.19 -16.07 6.21
N LEU A 184 -6.03 -16.90 6.84
CA LEU A 184 -6.73 -16.49 8.05
C LEU A 184 -5.81 -16.63 9.26
N PRO A 185 -5.68 -15.57 10.07
CA PRO A 185 -4.96 -15.68 11.33
C PRO A 185 -5.72 -16.59 12.30
N THR A 186 -4.99 -17.36 13.09
CA THR A 186 -5.55 -18.24 14.15
C THR A 186 -5.89 -17.44 15.40
N TRP A 187 -6.67 -16.37 15.26
CA TRP A 187 -7.02 -15.45 16.32
C TRP A 187 -8.33 -15.82 17.00
N ASP A 188 -8.44 -15.53 18.30
CA ASP A 188 -9.67 -15.75 19.06
C ASP A 188 -10.70 -14.63 18.80
N LEU A 189 -11.50 -14.79 17.73
CA LEU A 189 -12.57 -13.86 17.41
C LEU A 189 -13.71 -13.88 18.44
N ALA A 190 -13.87 -14.95 19.21
CA ALA A 190 -14.86 -15.00 20.29
C ALA A 190 -14.43 -14.07 21.43
N ALA A 191 -13.14 -14.09 21.81
CA ALA A 191 -12.58 -13.15 22.78
C ALA A 191 -12.67 -11.70 22.29
N TYR A 192 -12.47 -11.45 20.97
CA TYR A 192 -12.68 -10.12 20.41
C TYR A 192 -14.13 -9.66 20.60
N ARG A 193 -15.12 -10.45 20.17
CA ARG A 193 -16.54 -10.13 20.28
C ARG A 193 -16.99 -9.95 21.72
N ALA A 194 -16.47 -10.75 22.66
CA ALA A 194 -16.80 -10.63 24.07
C ALA A 194 -16.29 -9.32 24.71
N THR A 195 -15.25 -8.72 24.14
CA THR A 195 -14.60 -7.51 24.67
C THR A 195 -15.12 -6.24 23.98
N VAL A 196 -15.44 -6.32 22.70
CA VAL A 196 -15.77 -5.15 21.87
C VAL A 196 -17.26 -5.17 21.54
N GLY A 197 -17.95 -4.09 21.88
CA GLY A 197 -19.36 -3.88 21.51
C GLY A 197 -19.53 -3.30 20.11
N GLY A 198 -20.78 -3.13 19.70
CA GLY A 198 -21.16 -2.53 18.42
C GLY A 198 -21.52 -3.58 17.36
N GLN A 199 -21.56 -3.16 16.10
CA GLN A 199 -21.92 -4.02 14.99
C GLN A 199 -20.77 -4.98 14.66
N HIS A 200 -21.03 -6.27 14.75
CA HIS A 200 -20.17 -7.34 14.29
C HIS A 200 -20.59 -7.83 12.91
N PHE A 201 -19.85 -8.82 12.39
CA PHE A 201 -20.14 -9.44 11.11
C PHE A 201 -21.60 -9.90 10.99
N SER A 202 -22.21 -9.60 9.86
CA SER A 202 -23.49 -10.16 9.38
C SER A 202 -23.44 -10.37 7.89
N PRO A 203 -23.98 -11.47 7.35
CA PRO A 203 -24.16 -11.65 5.92
C PRO A 203 -24.99 -10.53 5.25
N ASP A 204 -25.89 -9.88 6.02
CA ASP A 204 -26.75 -8.79 5.54
C ASP A 204 -25.97 -7.49 5.21
N LEU A 205 -24.68 -7.44 5.53
CA LEU A 205 -23.80 -6.35 5.11
C LEU A 205 -23.56 -6.35 3.60
N ALA A 206 -23.67 -7.50 2.93
CA ALA A 206 -23.48 -7.60 1.48
C ALA A 206 -24.45 -6.67 0.73
N GLY A 207 -23.92 -5.93 -0.25
CA GLY A 207 -24.66 -4.94 -1.03
C GLY A 207 -24.80 -3.57 -0.36
N THR A 208 -24.32 -3.39 0.89
CA THR A 208 -24.33 -2.09 1.56
C THR A 208 -23.26 -1.17 0.99
N VAL A 209 -23.57 0.12 0.89
CA VAL A 209 -22.61 1.17 0.52
C VAL A 209 -22.57 2.22 1.63
N PHE A 210 -21.37 2.48 2.14
CA PHE A 210 -21.14 3.52 3.14
C PHE A 210 -20.46 4.74 2.48
N ALA A 211 -21.01 5.93 2.71
CA ALA A 211 -20.40 7.19 2.31
C ALA A 211 -19.64 7.79 3.50
N SER A 212 -18.34 8.05 3.33
CA SER A 212 -17.52 8.61 4.39
C SER A 212 -17.65 10.13 4.50
N SER A 213 -17.31 10.67 5.68
CA SER A 213 -16.92 12.08 5.82
C SER A 213 -15.53 12.31 5.22
N GLY A 214 -15.22 13.58 4.90
CA GLY A 214 -13.92 13.95 4.35
C GLY A 214 -12.79 13.94 5.36
N ASP A 215 -11.59 13.58 4.88
CA ASP A 215 -10.34 13.69 5.60
C ASP A 215 -9.33 14.48 4.76
N VAL A 216 -8.64 15.44 5.39
CA VAL A 216 -7.61 16.21 4.73
C VAL A 216 -6.31 15.42 4.65
N VAL A 217 -5.67 15.47 3.49
CA VAL A 217 -4.31 14.92 3.31
C VAL A 217 -3.31 15.88 3.92
N SER A 218 -2.59 15.43 4.93
CA SER A 218 -1.55 16.20 5.64
C SER A 218 -0.40 15.31 6.10
N SER A 219 0.78 15.90 6.29
CA SER A 219 1.97 15.16 6.72
C SER A 219 2.41 14.05 5.75
N ALA A 220 2.19 14.25 4.45
CA ALA A 220 2.53 13.25 3.43
C ALA A 220 4.04 12.97 3.34
N PRO A 221 4.95 13.95 3.42
CA PRO A 221 6.38 13.66 3.45
C PRO A 221 6.82 12.91 4.70
N GLU A 222 6.14 13.12 5.83
CA GLU A 222 6.42 12.44 7.10
C GLU A 222 6.11 10.96 6.98
N LEU A 223 4.97 10.59 6.37
CA LEU A 223 4.63 9.19 6.11
C LEU A 223 5.65 8.54 5.17
N ALA A 224 6.05 9.23 4.09
CA ALA A 224 7.07 8.73 3.18
C ALA A 224 8.41 8.47 3.89
N ARG A 225 8.86 9.39 4.74
CA ARG A 225 10.11 9.20 5.54
C ARG A 225 9.98 8.08 6.56
N LEU A 226 8.82 8.01 7.25
CA LEU A 226 8.54 6.97 8.24
C LEU A 226 8.71 5.56 7.66
N THR A 227 8.35 5.40 6.40
CA THR A 227 8.28 4.11 5.72
C THR A 227 9.46 3.86 4.76
N LEU A 228 10.54 4.65 4.87
CA LEU A 228 11.73 4.58 4.02
C LEU A 228 11.46 4.79 2.52
N ASN A 229 10.36 5.42 2.16
CA ASN A 229 10.07 5.75 0.77
C ASN A 229 10.96 6.90 0.32
N ILE A 230 11.90 6.64 -0.60
CA ILE A 230 12.86 7.62 -1.13
C ILE A 230 12.49 8.13 -2.52
N ALA A 231 11.31 7.77 -3.04
CA ALA A 231 10.89 8.21 -4.36
C ALA A 231 10.82 9.75 -4.43
N ALA A 232 11.60 10.34 -5.33
CA ALA A 232 11.80 11.79 -5.41
C ALA A 232 10.48 12.57 -5.58
N THR A 233 9.50 11.97 -6.24
CA THR A 233 8.18 12.58 -6.46
C THR A 233 7.40 12.88 -5.17
N HIS A 234 7.76 12.23 -4.04
CA HIS A 234 7.12 12.44 -2.74
C HIS A 234 7.88 13.43 -1.85
N HIS A 235 9.10 13.83 -2.26
CA HIS A 235 10.00 14.68 -1.45
C HIS A 235 10.36 15.99 -2.10
N ASP A 236 10.43 16.05 -3.43
CA ASP A 236 10.94 17.21 -4.17
C ASP A 236 9.85 17.81 -5.07
N GLU A 237 9.44 19.04 -4.74
CA GLU A 237 8.41 19.78 -5.48
C GLU A 237 8.81 20.07 -6.94
N ARG A 238 10.10 20.05 -7.25
CA ARG A 238 10.63 20.32 -8.59
C ARG A 238 10.47 19.14 -9.56
N VAL A 239 10.18 17.91 -9.04
CA VAL A 239 10.13 16.68 -9.85
C VAL A 239 8.80 16.55 -10.59
N GLY A 240 7.70 17.04 -10.06
CA GLY A 240 6.37 16.98 -10.65
C GLY A 240 5.97 18.29 -11.35
N ALA A 241 5.23 18.19 -12.47
CA ALA A 241 4.73 19.36 -13.17
C ALA A 241 3.70 20.19 -12.35
N GLN A 242 3.06 19.56 -11.38
CA GLN A 242 2.05 20.16 -10.50
C GLN A 242 2.47 20.13 -9.01
N GLY A 243 3.79 20.08 -8.75
CA GLY A 243 4.33 19.94 -7.41
C GLY A 243 4.47 18.49 -6.95
N ARG A 244 4.71 18.33 -5.65
CA ARG A 244 4.94 17.03 -5.01
C ARG A 244 3.67 16.19 -4.98
N LEU A 245 3.76 14.95 -5.46
CA LEU A 245 2.68 13.96 -5.33
C LEU A 245 2.69 13.35 -3.93
N VAL A 246 1.51 13.14 -3.39
CA VAL A 246 1.33 12.37 -2.17
C VAL A 246 1.64 10.89 -2.44
N TYR A 247 2.29 10.26 -1.49
CA TYR A 247 2.55 8.82 -1.51
C TYR A 247 1.23 8.02 -1.55
N GLY A 248 1.13 7.05 -2.46
CA GLY A 248 -0.11 6.28 -2.64
C GLY A 248 -0.60 5.57 -1.38
N GLY A 249 0.32 5.10 -0.52
CA GLY A 249 -0.02 4.52 0.78
C GLY A 249 -0.79 5.47 1.70
N HIS A 250 -0.57 6.79 1.60
CA HIS A 250 -1.36 7.78 2.33
C HIS A 250 -2.84 7.77 1.91
N THR A 251 -3.11 7.75 0.60
CA THR A 251 -4.49 7.68 0.08
C THR A 251 -5.17 6.38 0.51
N ILE A 252 -4.47 5.25 0.43
CA ILE A 252 -4.97 3.94 0.89
C ILE A 252 -5.21 3.95 2.39
N GLY A 253 -4.29 4.52 3.17
CA GLY A 253 -4.41 4.62 4.63
C GLY A 253 -5.61 5.45 5.07
N LEU A 254 -5.88 6.60 4.44
CA LEU A 254 -7.10 7.39 4.69
C LEU A 254 -8.36 6.62 4.29
N ALA A 255 -8.34 5.90 3.16
CA ALA A 255 -9.45 5.05 2.74
C ALA A 255 -9.74 3.93 3.78
N LEU A 256 -8.69 3.32 4.35
CA LEU A 256 -8.85 2.33 5.42
C LEU A 256 -9.38 2.97 6.71
N ALA A 257 -8.89 4.16 7.07
CA ALA A 257 -9.40 4.90 8.22
C ALA A 257 -10.90 5.22 8.08
N GLN A 258 -11.35 5.54 6.85
CA GLN A 258 -12.76 5.74 6.54
C GLN A 258 -13.55 4.42 6.63
N ALA A 259 -13.00 3.32 6.13
CA ALA A 259 -13.60 2.00 6.22
C ALA A 259 -13.77 1.54 7.68
N THR A 260 -12.78 1.79 8.54
CA THR A 260 -12.86 1.42 9.97
C THR A 260 -13.82 2.30 10.79
N ARG A 261 -14.18 3.48 10.29
CA ARG A 261 -15.28 4.27 10.85
C ARG A 261 -16.65 3.72 10.45
N ALA A 262 -16.78 3.24 9.20
CA ALA A 262 -18.01 2.63 8.70
C ALA A 262 -18.25 1.24 9.31
N LEU A 263 -17.20 0.45 9.46
CA LEU A 263 -17.22 -0.93 9.97
C LEU A 263 -16.25 -1.05 11.17
N PRO A 264 -16.66 -0.59 12.36
CA PRO A 264 -15.75 -0.40 13.51
C PRO A 264 -15.19 -1.69 14.12
N ASN A 265 -15.72 -2.85 13.73
CA ASN A 265 -15.26 -4.17 14.18
C ASN A 265 -14.58 -4.95 13.04
N LEU A 266 -14.08 -4.27 12.00
CA LEU A 266 -13.02 -4.83 11.17
C LEU A 266 -11.83 -5.17 12.07
N VAL A 267 -11.34 -6.41 11.93
CA VAL A 267 -10.23 -6.91 12.74
C VAL A 267 -8.90 -6.65 12.08
N THR A 268 -8.81 -6.96 10.78
CA THR A 268 -7.62 -6.72 9.94
C THR A 268 -7.97 -6.80 8.46
N VAL A 269 -7.07 -6.29 7.61
CA VAL A 269 -7.05 -6.54 6.16
C VAL A 269 -6.36 -7.88 5.93
N LEU A 270 -6.86 -8.67 4.98
CA LEU A 270 -6.32 -10.00 4.63
C LEU A 270 -5.50 -9.97 3.33
N GLY A 271 -5.81 -9.05 2.44
CA GLY A 271 -5.14 -8.89 1.16
C GLY A 271 -5.88 -7.94 0.23
N TRP A 272 -5.27 -7.64 -0.94
CA TRP A 272 -5.87 -6.79 -1.96
C TRP A 272 -5.99 -7.58 -3.26
N GLU A 273 -7.17 -7.56 -3.85
CA GLU A 273 -7.37 -8.06 -5.21
C GLU A 273 -6.72 -7.10 -6.20
N SER A 274 -7.05 -5.81 -6.08
CA SER A 274 -6.52 -4.75 -6.92
C SER A 274 -6.49 -3.42 -6.17
N CYS A 275 -5.57 -2.55 -6.57
CA CYS A 275 -5.51 -1.19 -6.07
C CYS A 275 -4.95 -0.29 -7.17
N ASP A 276 -5.83 0.52 -7.78
CA ASP A 276 -5.52 1.36 -8.91
C ASP A 276 -5.57 2.84 -8.49
N HIS A 277 -4.45 3.53 -8.61
CA HIS A 277 -4.39 4.98 -8.47
C HIS A 277 -4.90 5.63 -9.75
N THR A 278 -6.11 6.18 -9.72
CA THR A 278 -6.82 6.71 -10.89
C THR A 278 -6.56 8.19 -11.14
N GLY A 279 -6.00 8.89 -10.16
CA GLY A 279 -5.63 10.31 -10.26
C GLY A 279 -4.57 10.70 -9.22
N PRO A 280 -3.90 11.85 -9.42
CA PRO A 280 -2.93 12.37 -8.48
C PRO A 280 -3.62 12.86 -7.20
N VAL A 281 -2.90 12.80 -6.07
CA VAL A 281 -3.31 13.41 -4.80
C VAL A 281 -2.21 14.36 -4.36
N HIS A 282 -2.61 15.51 -3.84
CA HIS A 282 -1.72 16.53 -3.33
C HIS A 282 -2.02 16.82 -1.86
N GLU A 283 -1.06 17.37 -1.17
CA GLU A 283 -1.25 17.80 0.22
C GLU A 283 -2.32 18.89 0.28
N SER A 284 -3.15 18.86 1.31
CA SER A 284 -4.36 19.67 1.50
C SER A 284 -5.59 19.23 0.68
N ASP A 285 -5.50 18.22 -0.20
CA ASP A 285 -6.70 17.63 -0.78
C ASP A 285 -7.61 17.09 0.34
N THR A 286 -8.92 17.18 0.15
CA THR A 286 -9.90 16.51 1.01
C THR A 286 -10.42 15.28 0.31
N LEU A 287 -10.27 14.11 0.94
CA LEU A 287 -10.67 12.83 0.38
C LEU A 287 -11.95 12.31 1.04
N THR A 288 -12.87 11.79 0.23
CA THR A 288 -14.01 10.98 0.69
C THR A 288 -14.04 9.65 -0.05
N SER A 289 -14.68 8.65 0.54
CA SER A 289 -14.85 7.35 -0.11
C SER A 289 -16.31 6.87 -0.10
N HIS A 290 -16.65 6.08 -1.12
CA HIS A 290 -17.77 5.16 -1.07
C HIS A 290 -17.22 3.76 -0.87
N LEU A 291 -17.50 3.17 0.30
CA LEU A 291 -17.11 1.81 0.65
C LEU A 291 -18.26 0.88 0.33
N HIS A 292 -18.07 0.03 -0.66
CA HIS A 292 -19.01 -1.02 -1.06
C HIS A 292 -18.64 -2.32 -0.37
N VAL A 293 -19.62 -3.00 0.24
CA VAL A 293 -19.49 -4.39 0.69
C VAL A 293 -19.96 -5.27 -0.46
N GLU A 294 -19.02 -5.77 -1.28
CA GLU A 294 -19.34 -6.57 -2.48
C GLU A 294 -19.80 -7.98 -2.09
N ALA A 295 -19.19 -8.57 -1.05
CA ALA A 295 -19.63 -9.84 -0.48
C ALA A 295 -19.38 -9.91 1.04
N ALA A 296 -20.10 -10.81 1.71
CA ALA A 296 -19.94 -11.11 3.13
C ALA A 296 -20.05 -12.62 3.35
N THR A 297 -18.92 -13.27 3.61
CA THR A 297 -18.80 -14.72 3.73
C THR A 297 -18.59 -15.13 5.18
N PRO A 298 -19.52 -15.87 5.81
CA PRO A 298 -19.39 -16.30 7.19
C PRO A 298 -18.29 -17.35 7.37
N LEU A 299 -17.59 -17.28 8.49
CA LEU A 299 -16.60 -18.27 8.92
C LEU A 299 -17.21 -19.24 9.94
N SER A 300 -16.84 -20.52 9.89
CA SER A 300 -17.30 -21.55 10.82
C SER A 300 -16.91 -21.27 12.27
N ALA A 301 -15.80 -20.59 12.50
CA ALA A 301 -15.33 -20.16 13.82
C ALA A 301 -16.03 -18.89 14.34
N GLY A 302 -16.98 -18.35 13.58
CA GLY A 302 -17.66 -17.08 13.85
C GLY A 302 -16.92 -15.86 13.26
N GLY A 303 -17.67 -14.77 13.06
CA GLY A 303 -17.23 -13.66 12.23
C GLY A 303 -17.29 -14.01 10.74
N GLY A 304 -16.62 -13.24 9.89
CA GLY A 304 -16.61 -13.49 8.46
C GLY A 304 -15.60 -12.65 7.71
N ILE A 305 -15.52 -12.91 6.42
CA ILE A 305 -14.72 -12.16 5.45
C ILE A 305 -15.66 -11.22 4.71
N LEU A 306 -15.25 -9.97 4.61
CA LEU A 306 -15.89 -8.98 3.75
C LEU A 306 -15.00 -8.73 2.53
N ASP A 307 -15.58 -8.83 1.33
CA ASP A 307 -14.98 -8.33 0.11
C ASP A 307 -15.42 -6.89 -0.06
N LEU A 308 -14.48 -5.98 0.03
CA LEU A 308 -14.71 -4.54 0.10
C LEU A 308 -14.11 -3.84 -1.13
N ARG A 309 -14.83 -2.82 -1.62
CA ARG A 309 -14.32 -1.90 -2.63
C ARG A 309 -14.44 -0.47 -2.15
N SER A 310 -13.33 0.23 -2.05
CA SER A 310 -13.29 1.65 -1.71
C SER A 310 -13.04 2.49 -2.97
N LEU A 311 -14.00 3.33 -3.33
CA LEU A 311 -13.90 4.32 -4.39
C LEU A 311 -13.65 5.69 -3.76
N VAL A 312 -12.44 6.23 -3.96
CA VAL A 312 -12.01 7.49 -3.33
C VAL A 312 -11.98 8.62 -4.33
N VAL A 313 -12.49 9.77 -3.92
CA VAL A 313 -12.44 11.01 -4.69
C VAL A 313 -11.78 12.12 -3.89
N ALA A 314 -11.03 13.00 -4.57
CA ALA A 314 -10.54 14.26 -4.05
C ALA A 314 -11.49 15.38 -4.44
N HIS A 315 -11.82 16.24 -3.48
CA HIS A 315 -12.71 17.38 -3.68
C HIS A 315 -11.91 18.60 -4.13
N GLU A 316 -12.40 19.26 -5.17
CA GLU A 316 -11.81 20.48 -5.72
C GLU A 316 -12.47 21.73 -5.13
N PRO A 317 -11.80 22.89 -5.10
CA PRO A 317 -12.36 24.12 -4.55
C PRO A 317 -13.62 24.62 -5.26
N ASP A 318 -13.83 24.25 -6.53
CA ASP A 318 -15.01 24.60 -7.33
C ASP A 318 -16.24 23.71 -7.07
N GLY A 319 -16.09 22.74 -6.14
CA GLY A 319 -17.14 21.76 -5.81
C GLY A 319 -17.16 20.53 -6.71
N SER A 320 -16.32 20.46 -7.73
CA SER A 320 -16.12 19.24 -8.50
C SER A 320 -15.30 18.22 -7.72
N HIS A 321 -15.23 17.01 -8.22
CA HIS A 321 -14.39 15.97 -7.62
C HIS A 321 -13.73 15.12 -8.71
N ARG A 322 -12.55 14.60 -8.42
CA ARG A 322 -11.82 13.69 -9.30
C ARG A 322 -11.58 12.35 -8.62
N PRO A 323 -11.78 11.21 -9.32
CA PRO A 323 -11.42 9.90 -8.82
C PRO A 323 -9.90 9.81 -8.60
N VAL A 324 -9.48 9.23 -7.46
CA VAL A 324 -8.06 9.09 -7.11
C VAL A 324 -7.66 7.67 -6.75
N LEU A 325 -8.62 6.82 -6.32
CA LEU A 325 -8.35 5.44 -5.96
C LEU A 325 -9.56 4.55 -6.23
N ASP A 326 -9.30 3.35 -6.77
CA ASP A 326 -10.21 2.21 -6.79
C ASP A 326 -9.49 1.03 -6.14
N TRP A 327 -9.93 0.64 -4.94
CA TRP A 327 -9.25 -0.36 -4.12
C TRP A 327 -10.19 -1.47 -3.70
N ARG A 328 -9.88 -2.73 -4.14
CA ARG A 328 -10.58 -3.94 -3.73
C ARG A 328 -9.74 -4.75 -2.78
N PHE A 329 -10.29 -5.07 -1.63
CA PHE A 329 -9.58 -5.77 -0.56
C PHE A 329 -10.50 -6.68 0.26
N GLY A 330 -9.93 -7.77 0.74
CA GLY A 330 -10.55 -8.64 1.71
C GLY A 330 -10.23 -8.21 3.14
N ALA A 331 -11.22 -8.21 4.02
CA ALA A 331 -11.04 -7.89 5.43
C ALA A 331 -11.74 -8.90 6.33
N LEU A 332 -11.11 -9.22 7.47
CA LEU A 332 -11.70 -10.03 8.52
C LEU A 332 -12.56 -9.14 9.42
N MET A 333 -13.80 -9.52 9.66
CA MET A 333 -14.71 -8.88 10.61
C MET A 333 -15.16 -9.88 11.67
N ALA A 334 -15.14 -9.46 12.95
CA ALA A 334 -15.50 -10.31 14.10
C ALA A 334 -16.99 -10.42 14.31
#